data_c7aa8a9f776b67cb3dce0caf3f257963
#
_entry.id   c7aa8a9f776b67cb3dce0caf3f257963
#
_cell.length_a   1.000
_cell.length_b   1.000
_cell.length_c   1.000
_cell.angle_alpha   90.00
_cell.angle_beta   90.00
_cell.angle_gamma   90.00
#
_symmetry.space_group_name_H-M   'P 1'
#
loop_
_entity.id
_entity.type
_entity.pdbx_description
1 polymer ?
#
loop_
_entity_poly.entity_id
_entity_poly.type
_entity_poly.pdbx_seq_one_letter_code
_entity_poly.pdbx_strand_id
1 'polypeptide(L)'
;STVSRVLNGKPGIRENTRRMVLQAMADLGYDREKLQQRTGVVGVIVPELSNPSFPAFAERLGAMFQPLHRTVIVAAGPLGADEPSCIAALLDLGVDGVVSISGAAADTEADLTPHLRLAEAGVPTVFINGHTTQLTSAFVNCSDAEAVAASVTHLRSLGHDRIGLAVGPARFLPTQRKSSAFLKLG
;
A
#
# COMPACT_ATOMS: atom_id res chain seq x y z
N SER A 1 -17.99 20.98 -5.05
CA SER A 1 -18.96 20.61 -6.10
C SER A 1 -20.36 20.43 -5.52
N THR A 2 -21.40 20.48 -6.35
CA THR A 2 -22.80 20.30 -5.93
C THR A 2 -23.01 18.91 -5.33
N VAL A 3 -22.38 17.89 -5.86
CA VAL A 3 -22.43 16.51 -5.35
C VAL A 3 -21.91 16.44 -3.92
N SER A 4 -20.76 17.02 -3.62
CA SER A 4 -20.18 17.06 -2.26
C SER A 4 -21.11 17.79 -1.27
N ARG A 5 -21.78 18.85 -1.70
CA ARG A 5 -22.72 19.59 -0.83
C ARG A 5 -23.99 18.80 -0.55
N VAL A 6 -24.49 18.01 -1.54
CA VAL A 6 -25.64 17.10 -1.35
C VAL A 6 -25.25 15.99 -0.36
N LEU A 7 -24.08 15.40 -0.55
CA LEU A 7 -23.57 14.33 0.32
C LEU A 7 -23.41 14.77 1.78
N ASN A 8 -22.90 15.97 1.99
CA ASN A 8 -22.66 16.54 3.34
C ASN A 8 -23.88 17.26 3.94
N GLY A 9 -25.07 17.13 3.35
CA GLY A 9 -26.30 17.70 3.88
C GLY A 9 -26.29 19.25 3.97
N LYS A 10 -25.42 19.94 3.21
CA LYS A 10 -25.27 21.40 3.29
C LYS A 10 -26.54 22.10 2.81
N PRO A 11 -27.02 23.15 3.50
CA PRO A 11 -28.20 23.93 3.09
C PRO A 11 -27.96 24.67 1.78
N GLY A 12 -29.06 25.07 1.10
CA GLY A 12 -29.02 25.89 -0.11
C GLY A 12 -28.96 25.09 -1.43
N ILE A 13 -29.31 23.81 -1.40
CA ILE A 13 -29.48 22.98 -2.59
C ILE A 13 -30.97 22.74 -2.81
N ARG A 14 -31.44 22.98 -4.06
CA ARG A 14 -32.83 22.74 -4.44
C ARG A 14 -33.17 21.25 -4.32
N GLU A 15 -34.34 20.92 -3.79
CA GLU A 15 -34.78 19.54 -3.53
C GLU A 15 -34.73 18.68 -4.80
N ASN A 16 -35.07 19.22 -5.96
CA ASN A 16 -34.98 18.52 -7.24
C ASN A 16 -33.52 18.14 -7.60
N THR A 17 -32.57 19.05 -7.37
CA THR A 17 -31.13 18.78 -7.59
C THR A 17 -30.63 17.72 -6.61
N ARG A 18 -31.07 17.76 -5.37
CA ARG A 18 -30.75 16.75 -4.35
C ARG A 18 -31.23 15.37 -4.79
N ARG A 19 -32.47 15.28 -5.25
CA ARG A 19 -33.09 14.01 -5.71
C ARG A 19 -32.36 13.44 -6.93
N MET A 20 -32.06 14.28 -7.93
CA MET A 20 -31.30 13.86 -9.12
C MET A 20 -29.91 13.32 -8.77
N VAL A 21 -29.19 13.97 -7.85
CA VAL A 21 -27.88 13.51 -7.42
C VAL A 21 -27.97 12.19 -6.69
N LEU A 22 -28.94 12.03 -5.77
CA LEU A 22 -29.15 10.79 -5.02
C LEU A 22 -29.57 9.64 -5.93
N GLN A 23 -30.44 9.90 -6.94
CA GLN A 23 -30.85 8.91 -7.92
C GLN A 23 -29.66 8.46 -8.78
N ALA A 24 -28.88 9.40 -9.32
CA ALA A 24 -27.70 9.07 -10.10
C ALA A 24 -26.66 8.27 -9.29
N MET A 25 -26.56 8.54 -8.00
CA MET A 25 -25.69 7.76 -7.11
C MET A 25 -26.20 6.32 -6.92
N ALA A 26 -27.52 6.15 -6.73
CA ALA A 26 -28.13 4.83 -6.64
C ALA A 26 -27.96 4.03 -7.93
N ASP A 27 -28.18 4.68 -9.08
CA ASP A 27 -28.05 4.06 -10.41
C ASP A 27 -26.61 3.63 -10.72
N LEU A 28 -25.62 4.35 -10.15
CA LEU A 28 -24.20 4.03 -10.24
C LEU A 28 -23.71 3.06 -9.15
N GLY A 29 -24.61 2.53 -8.32
CA GLY A 29 -24.24 1.66 -7.19
C GLY A 29 -23.47 2.40 -6.08
N TYR A 30 -23.59 3.74 -6.03
CA TYR A 30 -22.92 4.56 -5.02
C TYR A 30 -23.72 4.53 -3.72
N ASP A 31 -23.39 3.56 -2.86
CA ASP A 31 -24.08 3.33 -1.61
C ASP A 31 -23.66 4.37 -0.56
N ARG A 32 -24.60 5.26 -0.21
CA ARG A 32 -24.38 6.32 0.79
C ARG A 32 -24.11 5.73 2.18
N GLU A 33 -24.67 4.59 2.50
CA GLU A 33 -24.47 3.92 3.79
C GLU A 33 -23.05 3.38 3.91
N LYS A 34 -22.47 2.86 2.82
CA LYS A 34 -21.04 2.48 2.78
C LYS A 34 -20.08 3.65 2.94
N LEU A 35 -20.45 4.84 2.45
CA LEU A 35 -19.63 6.05 2.63
C LEU A 35 -19.76 6.67 4.04
N GLN A 36 -20.88 6.45 4.72
CA GLN A 36 -21.09 6.89 6.11
C GLN A 36 -20.53 5.92 7.14
N GLN A 37 -20.31 4.67 6.77
CA GLN A 37 -19.69 3.63 7.60
C GLN A 37 -18.17 3.54 7.42
N ARG A 38 -17.49 4.65 7.15
CA ARG A 38 -16.03 4.65 7.24
C ARG A 38 -15.64 4.35 8.66
N THR A 39 -15.00 3.22 8.87
CA THR A 39 -14.59 2.74 10.20
C THR A 39 -13.51 3.63 10.81
N GLY A 40 -12.87 4.48 10.01
CA GLY A 40 -11.70 5.23 10.43
C GLY A 40 -10.46 4.34 10.55
N VAL A 41 -10.51 3.12 10.01
CA VAL A 41 -9.46 2.11 10.16
C VAL A 41 -8.68 1.97 8.86
N VAL A 42 -7.35 1.96 8.97
CA VAL A 42 -6.43 1.66 7.88
C VAL A 42 -5.67 0.38 8.22
N GLY A 43 -5.72 -0.61 7.33
CA GLY A 43 -4.94 -1.82 7.45
C GLY A 43 -3.49 -1.60 7.01
N VAL A 44 -2.52 -2.09 7.76
CA VAL A 44 -1.11 -2.15 7.36
C VAL A 44 -0.70 -3.61 7.34
N ILE A 45 -0.38 -4.13 6.16
CA ILE A 45 0.08 -5.50 5.98
C ILE A 45 1.60 -5.49 5.93
N VAL A 46 2.22 -6.31 6.77
CA VAL A 46 3.67 -6.51 6.81
C VAL A 46 4.00 -8.00 6.75
N PRO A 47 5.13 -8.40 6.14
CA PRO A 47 5.50 -9.82 6.02
C PRO A 47 5.75 -10.50 7.37
N GLU A 48 6.35 -9.76 8.30
CA GLU A 48 6.74 -10.28 9.63
C GLU A 48 6.98 -9.13 10.61
N LEU A 49 6.99 -9.43 11.90
CA LEU A 49 7.28 -8.45 12.96
C LEU A 49 8.68 -8.63 13.58
N SER A 50 9.40 -9.70 13.20
CA SER A 50 10.76 -9.99 13.67
C SER A 50 11.82 -9.08 13.05
N ASN A 51 11.61 -8.62 11.83
CA ASN A 51 12.45 -7.61 11.19
C ASN A 51 12.05 -6.21 11.71
N PRO A 52 12.97 -5.49 12.40
CA PRO A 52 12.67 -4.24 13.06
C PRO A 52 12.21 -3.11 12.11
N SER A 53 12.47 -3.24 10.82
CA SER A 53 12.03 -2.27 9.82
C SER A 53 10.51 -2.22 9.69
N PHE A 54 9.81 -3.34 9.79
CA PHE A 54 8.36 -3.38 9.61
C PHE A 54 7.57 -2.76 10.77
N PRO A 55 7.88 -3.05 12.05
CA PRO A 55 7.29 -2.30 13.16
C PRO A 55 7.56 -0.80 13.10
N ALA A 56 8.75 -0.37 12.67
CA ALA A 56 9.06 1.05 12.50
C ALA A 56 8.19 1.73 11.43
N PHE A 57 7.88 1.04 10.33
CA PHE A 57 6.91 1.53 9.35
C PHE A 57 5.51 1.66 9.97
N ALA A 58 5.05 0.65 10.69
CA ALA A 58 3.74 0.65 11.32
C ALA A 58 3.58 1.79 12.34
N GLU A 59 4.60 2.04 13.17
CA GLU A 59 4.65 3.15 14.12
C GLU A 59 4.56 4.49 13.40
N ARG A 60 5.35 4.66 12.33
CA ARG A 60 5.38 5.91 11.55
C ARG A 60 4.05 6.17 10.87
N LEU A 61 3.44 5.15 10.26
CA LEU A 61 2.11 5.26 9.66
C LEU A 61 1.06 5.59 10.71
N GLY A 62 1.09 4.95 11.88
CA GLY A 62 0.20 5.28 13.00
C GLY A 62 0.27 6.76 13.38
N ALA A 63 1.49 7.29 13.54
CA ALA A 63 1.70 8.70 13.87
C ALA A 63 1.18 9.64 12.74
N MET A 64 1.31 9.25 11.47
CA MET A 64 0.83 10.04 10.33
C MET A 64 -0.70 10.00 10.18
N PHE A 65 -1.34 8.89 10.51
CA PHE A 65 -2.79 8.74 10.39
C PHE A 65 -3.56 9.30 11.60
N GLN A 66 -2.94 9.41 12.78
CA GLN A 66 -3.56 9.95 13.99
C GLN A 66 -4.19 11.34 13.80
N PRO A 67 -3.50 12.35 13.21
CA PRO A 67 -4.10 13.67 12.99
C PRO A 67 -5.29 13.66 12.04
N LEU A 68 -5.42 12.59 11.24
CA LEU A 68 -6.52 12.36 10.30
C LEU A 68 -7.69 11.60 10.95
N HIS A 69 -7.65 11.39 12.26
CA HIS A 69 -8.61 10.58 13.02
C HIS A 69 -8.76 9.17 12.44
N ARG A 70 -7.62 8.54 12.05
CA ARG A 70 -7.55 7.18 11.53
C ARG A 70 -6.79 6.29 12.48
N THR A 71 -7.31 5.10 12.70
CA THR A 71 -6.66 4.04 13.48
C THR A 71 -5.92 3.10 12.53
N VAL A 72 -4.67 2.78 12.84
CA VAL A 72 -3.89 1.79 12.10
C VAL A 72 -4.04 0.44 12.78
N ILE A 73 -4.40 -0.59 12.01
CA ILE A 73 -4.36 -1.99 12.42
C ILE A 73 -3.27 -2.68 11.62
N VAL A 74 -2.32 -3.31 12.32
CA VAL A 74 -1.24 -4.07 11.69
C VAL A 74 -1.67 -5.52 11.55
N ALA A 75 -1.64 -6.03 10.33
CA ALA A 75 -1.84 -7.42 9.99
C ALA A 75 -0.50 -8.02 9.55
N ALA A 76 -0.05 -9.06 10.25
CA ALA A 76 1.17 -9.77 9.94
C ALA A 76 0.89 -11.27 9.97
N GLY A 77 1.27 -11.97 8.92
CA GLY A 77 1.24 -13.44 8.89
C GLY A 77 2.55 -14.04 9.40
N PRO A 78 2.55 -15.28 9.90
CA PRO A 78 3.78 -15.97 10.26
C PRO A 78 4.67 -16.12 9.00
N LEU A 79 5.86 -15.51 9.04
CA LEU A 79 6.87 -15.56 7.97
C LEU A 79 6.38 -15.12 6.57
N GLY A 80 5.46 -14.17 6.50
CA GLY A 80 4.93 -13.66 5.22
C GLY A 80 4.01 -14.62 4.46
N ALA A 81 3.70 -15.78 5.03
CA ALA A 81 2.99 -16.85 4.32
C ALA A 81 1.47 -16.65 4.21
N ASP A 82 0.89 -15.66 4.89
CA ASP A 82 -0.56 -15.55 5.02
C ASP A 82 -1.12 -14.15 4.71
N GLU A 83 -0.55 -13.47 3.73
CA GLU A 83 -1.09 -12.20 3.25
C GLU A 83 -2.56 -12.32 2.76
N PRO A 84 -2.99 -13.41 2.10
CA PRO A 84 -4.40 -13.63 1.76
C PRO A 84 -5.36 -13.61 2.95
N SER A 85 -5.02 -14.23 4.07
CA SER A 85 -5.85 -14.23 5.29
C SER A 85 -5.86 -12.86 5.96
N CYS A 86 -4.73 -12.15 5.95
CA CYS A 86 -4.67 -10.77 6.41
C CYS A 86 -5.62 -9.87 5.60
N ILE A 87 -5.62 -10.01 4.27
CA ILE A 87 -6.51 -9.26 3.38
C ILE A 87 -7.98 -9.60 3.66
N ALA A 88 -8.32 -10.88 3.80
CA ALA A 88 -9.68 -11.31 4.11
C ALA A 88 -10.16 -10.70 5.44
N ALA A 89 -9.35 -10.76 6.49
CA ALA A 89 -9.68 -10.17 7.79
C ALA A 89 -9.87 -8.65 7.73
N LEU A 90 -9.04 -7.94 6.96
CA LEU A 90 -9.17 -6.49 6.77
C LEU A 90 -10.43 -6.12 5.99
N LEU A 91 -10.82 -6.93 4.98
CA LEU A 91 -12.08 -6.77 4.26
C LEU A 91 -13.29 -6.97 5.19
N ASP A 92 -13.26 -8.00 6.04
CA ASP A 92 -14.32 -8.29 7.00
C ASP A 92 -14.45 -7.18 8.06
N LEU A 93 -13.35 -6.55 8.45
CA LEU A 93 -13.32 -5.38 9.33
C LEU A 93 -13.83 -4.09 8.65
N GLY A 94 -13.98 -4.10 7.32
CA GLY A 94 -14.43 -2.93 6.57
C GLY A 94 -13.44 -1.77 6.62
N VAL A 95 -12.14 -2.02 6.45
CA VAL A 95 -11.12 -0.96 6.49
C VAL A 95 -11.30 0.06 5.37
N ASP A 96 -10.94 1.31 5.64
CA ASP A 96 -11.07 2.43 4.68
C ASP A 96 -9.95 2.45 3.63
N GLY A 97 -8.88 1.71 3.85
CA GLY A 97 -7.73 1.58 2.95
C GLY A 97 -6.68 0.63 3.50
N VAL A 98 -5.76 0.21 2.65
CA VAL A 98 -4.68 -0.71 3.00
C VAL A 98 -3.33 -0.15 2.56
N VAL A 99 -2.31 -0.32 3.41
CA VAL A 99 -0.91 -0.14 3.04
C VAL A 99 -0.24 -1.51 3.13
N SER A 100 0.20 -2.06 1.99
CA SER A 100 0.95 -3.32 1.93
C SER A 100 2.43 -3.04 1.77
N ILE A 101 3.26 -3.58 2.67
CA ILE A 101 4.70 -3.30 2.72
C ILE A 101 5.46 -4.57 2.37
N SER A 102 6.22 -4.54 1.28
CA SER A 102 7.11 -5.64 0.86
C SER A 102 6.43 -7.02 0.79
N GLY A 103 5.13 -7.05 0.52
CA GLY A 103 4.34 -8.28 0.39
C GLY A 103 4.35 -8.85 -1.04
N ALA A 104 3.24 -9.44 -1.44
CA ALA A 104 3.07 -10.10 -2.74
C ALA A 104 3.43 -9.19 -3.93
N ALA A 105 3.15 -7.88 -3.87
CA ALA A 105 3.52 -6.95 -4.95
C ALA A 105 5.04 -6.73 -5.09
N ALA A 106 5.87 -7.19 -4.15
CA ALA A 106 7.32 -7.21 -4.25
C ALA A 106 7.88 -8.54 -4.77
N ASP A 107 7.07 -9.58 -4.84
CA ASP A 107 7.43 -10.93 -5.28
C ASP A 107 6.87 -11.18 -6.69
N THR A 108 7.74 -11.43 -7.67
CA THR A 108 7.35 -11.66 -9.07
C THR A 108 6.62 -12.98 -9.31
N GLU A 109 6.64 -13.89 -8.33
CA GLU A 109 6.01 -15.21 -8.39
C GLU A 109 4.73 -15.29 -7.55
N ALA A 110 4.36 -14.21 -6.85
CA ALA A 110 3.22 -14.20 -5.97
C ALA A 110 1.88 -14.13 -6.71
N ASP A 111 0.86 -14.75 -6.13
CA ASP A 111 -0.53 -14.58 -6.53
C ASP A 111 -1.11 -13.25 -6.00
N LEU A 112 -1.53 -12.38 -6.90
CA LEU A 112 -2.12 -11.08 -6.59
C LEU A 112 -3.66 -11.10 -6.49
N THR A 113 -4.28 -12.27 -6.66
CA THR A 113 -5.74 -12.42 -6.56
C THR A 113 -6.33 -11.83 -5.27
N PRO A 114 -5.72 -11.99 -4.08
CA PRO A 114 -6.23 -11.36 -2.86
C PRO A 114 -6.26 -9.82 -2.93
N HIS A 115 -5.27 -9.22 -3.58
CA HIS A 115 -5.23 -7.76 -3.77
C HIS A 115 -6.26 -7.26 -4.79
N LEU A 116 -6.58 -8.06 -5.80
CA LEU A 116 -7.68 -7.76 -6.72
C LEU A 116 -9.02 -7.68 -5.98
N ARG A 117 -9.25 -8.51 -4.96
CA ARG A 117 -10.45 -8.44 -4.10
C ARG A 117 -10.54 -7.13 -3.33
N LEU A 118 -9.43 -6.54 -2.87
CA LEU A 118 -9.43 -5.20 -2.27
C LEU A 118 -9.89 -4.16 -3.28
N ALA A 119 -9.38 -4.22 -4.51
CA ALA A 119 -9.75 -3.31 -5.58
C ALA A 119 -11.24 -3.45 -5.96
N GLU A 120 -11.74 -4.68 -6.09
CA GLU A 120 -13.16 -4.99 -6.36
C GLU A 120 -14.09 -4.50 -5.23
N ALA A 121 -13.63 -4.58 -3.98
CA ALA A 121 -14.34 -4.05 -2.83
C ALA A 121 -14.24 -2.51 -2.71
N GLY A 122 -13.51 -1.85 -3.61
CA GLY A 122 -13.32 -0.39 -3.59
C GLY A 122 -12.42 0.09 -2.46
N VAL A 123 -11.57 -0.78 -1.88
CA VAL A 123 -10.62 -0.45 -0.83
C VAL A 123 -9.32 0.05 -1.46
N PRO A 124 -9.00 1.35 -1.35
CA PRO A 124 -7.77 1.90 -1.90
C PRO A 124 -6.55 1.27 -1.24
N THR A 125 -5.59 0.87 -2.06
CA THR A 125 -4.36 0.23 -1.58
C THR A 125 -3.13 0.98 -2.05
N VAL A 126 -2.16 1.14 -1.15
CA VAL A 126 -0.81 1.67 -1.44
C VAL A 126 0.21 0.58 -1.16
N PHE A 127 1.12 0.38 -2.09
CA PHE A 127 2.21 -0.58 -1.94
C PHE A 127 3.54 0.12 -1.69
N ILE A 128 4.28 -0.36 -0.69
CA ILE A 128 5.64 0.08 -0.38
C ILE A 128 6.61 -1.06 -0.74
N ASN A 129 7.69 -0.74 -1.45
CA ASN A 129 8.70 -1.68 -1.96
C ASN A 129 8.19 -2.73 -2.96
N GLY A 130 7.03 -2.50 -3.57
CA GLY A 130 6.46 -3.38 -4.58
C GLY A 130 6.15 -2.64 -5.87
N HIS A 131 5.88 -3.39 -6.92
CA HIS A 131 5.33 -2.88 -8.18
C HIS A 131 4.68 -4.00 -8.98
N THR A 132 3.53 -3.72 -9.56
CA THR A 132 2.86 -4.61 -10.51
C THR A 132 2.03 -3.80 -11.49
N THR A 133 1.88 -4.32 -12.70
CA THR A 133 0.97 -3.76 -13.72
C THR A 133 -0.44 -4.35 -13.65
N GLN A 134 -0.64 -5.37 -12.82
CA GLN A 134 -1.94 -6.04 -12.67
C GLN A 134 -2.93 -5.25 -11.79
N LEU A 135 -2.43 -4.28 -11.02
CA LEU A 135 -3.22 -3.47 -10.10
C LEU A 135 -3.09 -1.98 -10.44
N THR A 136 -4.23 -1.29 -10.46
CA THR A 136 -4.26 0.17 -10.52
C THR A 136 -4.18 0.72 -9.10
N SER A 137 -2.96 0.95 -8.62
CA SER A 137 -2.68 1.35 -7.24
C SER A 137 -1.50 2.31 -7.18
N ALA A 138 -1.29 2.96 -6.04
CA ALA A 138 -0.11 3.76 -5.80
C ALA A 138 1.06 2.88 -5.32
N PHE A 139 2.25 3.12 -5.86
CA PHE A 139 3.47 2.41 -5.50
C PHE A 139 4.53 3.39 -5.02
N VAL A 140 5.06 3.15 -3.83
CA VAL A 140 6.11 3.96 -3.19
C VAL A 140 7.36 3.11 -3.07
N ASN A 141 8.43 3.51 -3.74
CA ASN A 141 9.68 2.76 -3.74
C ASN A 141 10.86 3.71 -3.47
N CYS A 142 11.90 3.20 -2.82
CA CYS A 142 13.19 3.86 -2.79
C CYS A 142 13.91 3.66 -4.12
N SER A 143 14.85 4.57 -4.44
CA SER A 143 15.75 4.38 -5.58
C SER A 143 16.84 3.37 -5.22
N ASP A 144 16.57 2.08 -5.49
CA ASP A 144 17.54 1.00 -5.27
C ASP A 144 18.84 1.25 -6.05
N ALA A 145 18.76 1.86 -7.24
CA ALA A 145 19.92 2.17 -8.07
C ALA A 145 20.82 3.24 -7.41
N GLU A 146 20.21 4.32 -6.91
CA GLU A 146 20.95 5.38 -6.22
C GLU A 146 21.57 4.88 -4.93
N ALA A 147 20.85 4.05 -4.15
CA ALA A 147 21.35 3.47 -2.92
C ALA A 147 22.58 2.59 -3.18
N VAL A 148 22.54 1.73 -4.22
CA VAL A 148 23.68 0.90 -4.61
C VAL A 148 24.84 1.74 -5.12
N ALA A 149 24.57 2.74 -5.96
CA ALA A 149 25.62 3.63 -6.48
C ALA A 149 26.32 4.39 -5.35
N ALA A 150 25.57 4.95 -4.41
CA ALA A 150 26.12 5.65 -3.24
C ALA A 150 27.00 4.72 -2.39
N SER A 151 26.53 3.49 -2.14
CA SER A 151 27.27 2.49 -1.35
C SER A 151 28.59 2.09 -2.03
N VAL A 152 28.56 1.79 -3.34
CA VAL A 152 29.77 1.43 -4.10
C VAL A 152 30.74 2.61 -4.17
N THR A 153 30.25 3.82 -4.44
CA THR A 153 31.08 5.03 -4.47
C THR A 153 31.75 5.25 -3.13
N HIS A 154 31.02 5.10 -2.03
CA HIS A 154 31.60 5.24 -0.69
C HIS A 154 32.69 4.20 -0.44
N LEU A 155 32.46 2.93 -0.72
CA LEU A 155 33.47 1.89 -0.53
C LEU A 155 34.71 2.12 -1.40
N ARG A 156 34.56 2.54 -2.65
CA ARG A 156 35.68 2.90 -3.53
C ARG A 156 36.49 4.10 -2.99
N SER A 157 35.81 5.09 -2.42
CA SER A 157 36.50 6.24 -1.80
C SER A 157 37.34 5.86 -0.58
N LEU A 158 37.03 4.71 0.05
CA LEU A 158 37.81 4.13 1.14
C LEU A 158 38.91 3.17 0.65
N GLY A 159 39.13 3.05 -0.66
CA GLY A 159 40.17 2.21 -1.26
C GLY A 159 39.79 0.73 -1.47
N HIS A 160 38.51 0.39 -1.41
CA HIS A 160 38.05 -0.96 -1.68
C HIS A 160 37.81 -1.20 -3.17
N ASP A 161 38.67 -2.02 -3.78
CA ASP A 161 38.56 -2.40 -5.22
C ASP A 161 37.75 -3.68 -5.45
N ARG A 162 37.63 -4.52 -4.45
CA ARG A 162 36.90 -5.80 -4.51
C ARG A 162 35.65 -5.73 -3.65
N ILE A 163 34.54 -5.44 -4.30
CA ILE A 163 33.25 -5.23 -3.64
C ILE A 163 32.31 -6.36 -4.07
N GLY A 164 31.70 -7.05 -3.10
CA GLY A 164 30.68 -8.05 -3.34
C GLY A 164 29.31 -7.53 -2.92
N LEU A 165 28.26 -7.97 -3.62
CA LEU A 165 26.87 -7.67 -3.29
C LEU A 165 26.19 -8.93 -2.74
N ALA A 166 25.71 -8.87 -1.49
CA ALA A 166 24.84 -9.90 -0.90
C ALA A 166 23.38 -9.42 -0.97
N VAL A 167 22.52 -10.24 -1.54
CA VAL A 167 21.10 -9.93 -1.75
C VAL A 167 20.21 -11.10 -1.38
N GLY A 168 18.91 -10.85 -1.21
CA GLY A 168 17.91 -11.88 -1.02
C GLY A 168 17.57 -12.65 -2.31
N PRO A 169 16.52 -13.49 -2.27
CA PRO A 169 16.10 -14.29 -3.43
C PRO A 169 15.76 -13.44 -4.66
N ALA A 170 16.12 -13.96 -5.85
CA ALA A 170 15.98 -13.22 -7.12
C ALA A 170 14.53 -12.91 -7.52
N ARG A 171 13.54 -13.63 -6.97
CA ARG A 171 12.13 -13.36 -7.24
C ARG A 171 11.65 -12.02 -6.68
N PHE A 172 12.35 -11.42 -5.73
CA PHE A 172 11.95 -10.13 -5.16
C PHE A 172 12.46 -8.95 -5.98
N LEU A 173 11.56 -8.03 -6.32
CA LEU A 173 11.84 -6.83 -7.12
C LEU A 173 12.99 -5.96 -6.54
N PRO A 174 13.07 -5.69 -5.23
CA PRO A 174 14.22 -4.94 -4.69
C PRO A 174 15.55 -5.65 -4.91
N THR A 175 15.58 -6.99 -4.86
CA THR A 175 16.76 -7.81 -5.17
C THR A 175 17.19 -7.64 -6.62
N GLN A 176 16.24 -7.75 -7.57
CA GLN A 176 16.49 -7.60 -8.99
C GLN A 176 17.03 -6.20 -9.32
N ARG A 177 16.40 -5.15 -8.75
CA ARG A 177 16.81 -3.75 -8.96
C ARG A 177 18.23 -3.49 -8.43
N LYS A 178 18.55 -3.94 -7.20
CA LYS A 178 19.88 -3.79 -6.60
C LYS A 178 20.94 -4.56 -7.37
N SER A 179 20.66 -5.82 -7.74
CA SER A 179 21.58 -6.63 -8.54
C SER A 179 21.87 -5.99 -9.90
N SER A 180 20.81 -5.55 -10.60
CA SER A 180 20.96 -4.89 -11.90
C SER A 180 21.74 -3.57 -11.78
N ALA A 181 21.51 -2.79 -10.73
CA ALA A 181 22.26 -1.56 -10.49
C ALA A 181 23.73 -1.83 -10.18
N PHE A 182 24.01 -2.83 -9.38
CA PHE A 182 25.39 -3.21 -9.02
C PHE A 182 26.20 -3.67 -10.23
N LEU A 183 25.62 -4.52 -11.07
CA LEU A 183 26.29 -5.01 -12.29
C LEU A 183 26.63 -3.91 -13.32
N LYS A 184 25.91 -2.79 -13.29
CA LYS A 184 26.20 -1.63 -14.15
C LYS A 184 27.36 -0.76 -13.66
N LEU A 185 27.81 -0.96 -12.43
CA LEU A 185 28.88 -0.17 -11.79
C LEU A 185 30.25 -0.90 -11.84
N GLY A 186 30.26 -2.19 -12.14
CA GLY A 186 31.46 -3.01 -12.34
C GLY A 186 31.89 -2.97 -13.76
#